data_0370da7b44893ff347e009d49f1bed41
#
_entry.id   0370da7b44893ff347e009d49f1bed41
#
_cell.length_a   1.000
_cell.length_b   1.000
_cell.length_c   1.000
_cell.angle_alpha   90.00
_cell.angle_beta   90.00
_cell.angle_gamma   90.00
#
_symmetry.space_group_name_H-M   'P 1'
#
loop_
_entity.id
_entity.type
_entity.pdbx_description
1 polymer ?
#
loop_
_entity_poly.entity_id
_entity_poly.type
_entity_poly.pdbx_seq_one_letter_code
_entity_poly.pdbx_strand_id
1 'polypeptide(L)'
;QSTKHRIIWPRYHHPVSSRPPETAPDLVLAGGCLSDGRLVDLHVVDGLVSAVLEPGTPVAAGTSREDLSGWLLVGAMAEPHAHLDKALTAEQVPNPRGDLMGAIDAWMTAAAAGMFTPEDIADRATEALELLLANGATAVRTHVNIGAGKEALQAVREARSRMEGLLDVQIVALTSNPITGPEGRENRRALAVALEVGVDLIGGCPHLDPDGTTLMTDAFAAASDAGIGLDLHVDEMLDPEVLYLRELVRMVHDTGFAHPVTASHCVTLGLQPPDVQAAVSREVADAGVSVVTLPQTNLFLQGRNHPTATPRGLTAIEALRQAGALVCAGADNVQDPFNLVGRSDPLETAALLVMAGHRLPDEAFRMIGADARACLGLPSAEPVVGAVADLVAIDAPSVRGAIADAPMARKVFHRGKLVATTSQSRTIYR
;
A
#
# COMPACT_ATOMS: atom_id res chain seq x y z
N GLN A 1 27.15 16.18 -28.21
CA GLN A 1 25.80 15.80 -28.65
C GLN A 1 25.42 14.57 -27.84
N SER A 2 24.66 14.79 -26.78
CA SER A 2 24.14 13.75 -25.87
C SER A 2 22.84 13.24 -26.44
N THR A 3 22.83 12.04 -26.94
CA THR A 3 21.62 11.33 -27.38
C THR A 3 20.84 10.91 -26.12
N LYS A 4 19.82 11.70 -25.78
CA LYS A 4 18.86 11.32 -24.72
C LYS A 4 18.06 10.11 -25.20
N HIS A 5 18.39 8.92 -24.71
CA HIS A 5 17.53 7.76 -24.85
C HIS A 5 16.29 7.99 -23.99
N ARG A 6 15.20 8.42 -24.61
CA ARG A 6 13.86 8.34 -24.00
C ARG A 6 13.52 6.87 -23.89
N ILE A 7 13.48 6.32 -22.67
CA ILE A 7 12.86 5.04 -22.40
C ILE A 7 11.37 5.26 -22.63
N ILE A 8 10.89 4.85 -23.81
CA ILE A 8 9.45 4.78 -24.13
C ILE A 8 9.00 3.45 -23.52
N TRP A 9 8.36 3.50 -22.35
CA TRP A 9 7.65 2.36 -21.81
C TRP A 9 6.59 1.93 -22.82
N PRO A 10 6.45 0.62 -23.13
CA PRO A 10 5.45 0.17 -24.09
C PRO A 10 4.07 0.58 -23.55
N ARG A 11 3.33 1.40 -24.31
CA ARG A 11 1.90 1.51 -24.14
C ARG A 11 1.33 0.16 -24.51
N TYR A 12 0.90 -0.60 -23.53
CA TYR A 12 0.18 -1.86 -23.76
C TYR A 12 -1.17 -1.51 -24.38
N HIS A 13 -1.23 -1.41 -25.69
CA HIS A 13 -2.49 -1.42 -26.43
C HIS A 13 -2.97 -2.87 -26.46
N HIS A 14 -3.73 -3.29 -25.46
CA HIS A 14 -4.44 -4.54 -25.55
C HIS A 14 -5.57 -4.38 -26.58
N PRO A 15 -5.66 -5.25 -27.59
CA PRO A 15 -6.71 -5.15 -28.58
C PRO A 15 -8.08 -5.36 -27.92
N VAL A 16 -9.05 -4.49 -28.24
CA VAL A 16 -10.45 -4.75 -27.94
C VAL A 16 -10.85 -5.97 -28.77
N SER A 17 -11.38 -7.01 -28.13
CA SER A 17 -11.90 -8.17 -28.85
C SER A 17 -13.21 -7.79 -29.52
N SER A 18 -13.35 -8.15 -30.80
CA SER A 18 -14.62 -7.97 -31.53
C SER A 18 -15.59 -9.16 -31.34
N ARG A 19 -15.18 -10.20 -30.61
CA ARG A 19 -15.97 -11.42 -30.43
C ARG A 19 -16.33 -11.62 -28.98
N PRO A 20 -17.64 -11.72 -28.64
CA PRO A 20 -18.06 -12.06 -27.28
C PRO A 20 -17.54 -13.45 -26.88
N PRO A 21 -17.26 -13.68 -25.58
CA PRO A 21 -16.89 -15.00 -25.09
C PRO A 21 -18.05 -15.98 -25.26
N GLU A 22 -17.75 -17.29 -25.35
CA GLU A 22 -18.74 -18.36 -25.48
C GLU A 22 -19.64 -18.48 -24.23
N THR A 23 -19.13 -18.05 -23.06
CA THR A 23 -19.87 -18.05 -21.78
C THR A 23 -20.55 -16.70 -21.58
N ALA A 24 -21.84 -16.74 -21.20
CA ALA A 24 -22.56 -15.52 -20.83
C ALA A 24 -21.91 -14.85 -19.61
N PRO A 25 -21.72 -13.52 -19.60
CA PRO A 25 -21.14 -12.83 -18.45
C PRO A 25 -22.09 -12.77 -17.25
N ASP A 26 -21.53 -12.86 -16.03
CA ASP A 26 -22.25 -12.65 -14.78
C ASP A 26 -22.60 -11.16 -14.62
N LEU A 27 -21.68 -10.30 -15.06
CA LEU A 27 -21.79 -8.85 -14.97
C LEU A 27 -21.21 -8.19 -16.22
N VAL A 28 -21.85 -7.13 -16.68
CA VAL A 28 -21.32 -6.19 -17.68
C VAL A 28 -21.13 -4.83 -17.04
N LEU A 29 -19.90 -4.32 -17.05
CA LEU A 29 -19.57 -2.93 -16.71
C LEU A 29 -19.61 -2.12 -18.00
N ALA A 30 -20.67 -1.36 -18.21
CA ALA A 30 -21.05 -0.82 -19.49
C ALA A 30 -20.64 0.64 -19.69
N GLY A 31 -20.01 0.94 -20.83
CA GLY A 31 -19.69 2.31 -21.24
C GLY A 31 -18.60 2.99 -20.41
N GLY A 32 -17.80 2.23 -19.65
CA GLY A 32 -16.68 2.77 -18.87
C GLY A 32 -15.57 3.32 -19.75
N CYS A 33 -14.94 4.42 -19.33
CA CYS A 33 -13.79 5.02 -20.00
C CYS A 33 -12.49 4.48 -19.41
N LEU A 34 -11.65 3.82 -20.20
CA LEU A 34 -10.34 3.36 -19.76
C LEU A 34 -9.34 4.53 -19.66
N SER A 35 -8.21 4.29 -18.99
CA SER A 35 -7.14 5.30 -18.82
C SER A 35 -6.55 5.82 -20.14
N ASP A 36 -6.66 5.05 -21.23
CA ASP A 36 -6.24 5.44 -22.58
C ASP A 36 -7.32 6.19 -23.39
N GLY A 37 -8.49 6.43 -22.79
CA GLY A 37 -9.62 7.17 -23.37
C GLY A 37 -10.60 6.29 -24.16
N ARG A 38 -10.39 4.98 -24.28
CA ARG A 38 -11.34 4.09 -24.93
C ARG A 38 -12.58 3.88 -24.09
N LEU A 39 -13.74 3.94 -24.70
CA LEU A 39 -15.01 3.53 -24.09
C LEU A 39 -15.21 2.04 -24.34
N VAL A 40 -15.57 1.30 -23.30
CA VAL A 40 -15.71 -0.15 -23.37
C VAL A 40 -16.91 -0.67 -22.58
N ASP A 41 -17.43 -1.82 -23.01
CA ASP A 41 -18.21 -2.72 -22.17
C ASP A 41 -17.28 -3.85 -21.71
N LEU A 42 -17.07 -3.96 -20.39
CA LEU A 42 -16.21 -4.98 -19.80
C LEU A 42 -17.07 -6.10 -19.23
N HIS A 43 -16.83 -7.33 -19.69
CA HIS A 43 -17.55 -8.52 -19.26
C HIS A 43 -16.79 -9.24 -18.15
N VAL A 44 -17.49 -9.70 -17.14
CA VAL A 44 -16.95 -10.46 -16.01
C VAL A 44 -17.63 -11.83 -15.96
N VAL A 45 -16.81 -12.86 -15.76
CA VAL A 45 -17.23 -14.25 -15.51
C VAL A 45 -16.39 -14.80 -14.36
N ASP A 46 -17.00 -15.38 -13.35
CA ASP A 46 -16.31 -15.99 -12.21
C ASP A 46 -15.27 -15.06 -11.56
N GLY A 47 -15.58 -13.77 -11.47
CA GLY A 47 -14.68 -12.77 -10.87
C GLY A 47 -13.48 -12.37 -11.72
N LEU A 48 -13.40 -12.78 -12.97
CA LEU A 48 -12.35 -12.44 -13.93
C LEU A 48 -12.92 -11.61 -15.08
N VAL A 49 -12.10 -10.71 -15.63
CA VAL A 49 -12.41 -10.02 -16.88
C VAL A 49 -12.36 -11.01 -18.03
N SER A 50 -13.51 -11.35 -18.62
CA SER A 50 -13.63 -12.32 -19.69
C SER A 50 -13.56 -11.70 -21.08
N ALA A 51 -13.99 -10.44 -21.23
CA ALA A 51 -13.88 -9.69 -22.48
C ALA A 51 -13.86 -8.16 -22.24
N VAL A 52 -13.24 -7.44 -23.18
CA VAL A 52 -13.27 -5.98 -23.29
C VAL A 52 -13.78 -5.68 -24.70
N LEU A 53 -14.98 -5.12 -24.81
CA LEU A 53 -15.75 -5.02 -26.04
C LEU A 53 -16.13 -3.57 -26.34
N GLU A 54 -16.56 -3.28 -27.58
CA GLU A 54 -17.14 -2.02 -27.94
C GLU A 54 -18.46 -1.78 -27.18
N PRO A 55 -18.76 -0.52 -26.77
CA PRO A 55 -19.98 -0.19 -26.06
C PRO A 55 -21.24 -0.60 -26.83
N GLY A 56 -22.20 -1.16 -26.10
CA GLY A 56 -23.48 -1.58 -26.67
C GLY A 56 -23.44 -2.96 -27.32
N THR A 57 -22.37 -3.73 -27.15
CA THR A 57 -22.34 -5.12 -27.60
C THR A 57 -23.49 -5.91 -26.99
N PRO A 58 -24.30 -6.62 -27.79
CA PRO A 58 -25.43 -7.39 -27.29
C PRO A 58 -25.00 -8.49 -26.31
N VAL A 59 -25.74 -8.62 -25.22
CA VAL A 59 -25.56 -9.71 -24.23
C VAL A 59 -26.86 -10.44 -24.02
N ALA A 60 -26.81 -11.63 -23.41
CA ALA A 60 -27.98 -12.44 -23.11
C ALA A 60 -28.99 -11.68 -22.23
N ALA A 61 -30.27 -11.91 -22.44
CA ALA A 61 -31.31 -11.31 -21.59
C ALA A 61 -31.16 -11.80 -20.14
N GLY A 62 -31.23 -10.84 -19.19
CA GLY A 62 -31.10 -11.15 -17.76
C GLY A 62 -29.66 -11.05 -17.22
N THR A 63 -28.66 -10.76 -18.06
CA THR A 63 -27.30 -10.45 -17.58
C THR A 63 -27.31 -9.19 -16.71
N SER A 64 -26.67 -9.26 -15.55
CA SER A 64 -26.47 -8.10 -14.69
C SER A 64 -25.66 -7.02 -15.40
N ARG A 65 -26.08 -5.76 -15.29
CA ARG A 65 -25.42 -4.63 -15.98
C ARG A 65 -25.31 -3.43 -15.07
N GLU A 66 -24.10 -2.88 -14.97
CA GLU A 66 -23.82 -1.62 -14.29
C GLU A 66 -23.44 -0.56 -15.33
N ASP A 67 -24.19 0.55 -15.35
CA ASP A 67 -23.89 1.68 -16.25
C ASP A 67 -22.75 2.53 -15.66
N LEU A 68 -21.65 2.59 -16.40
CA LEU A 68 -20.46 3.39 -16.08
C LEU A 68 -20.22 4.48 -17.12
N SER A 69 -21.24 4.88 -17.87
CA SER A 69 -21.15 5.98 -18.86
C SER A 69 -20.69 7.27 -18.16
N GLY A 70 -19.56 7.82 -18.61
CA GLY A 70 -18.94 9.01 -18.01
C GLY A 70 -18.00 8.75 -16.84
N TRP A 71 -17.81 7.47 -16.44
CA TRP A 71 -16.89 7.09 -15.36
C TRP A 71 -15.56 6.60 -15.93
N LEU A 72 -14.46 7.00 -15.29
CA LEU A 72 -13.15 6.39 -15.49
C LEU A 72 -13.14 4.99 -14.87
N LEU A 73 -12.87 3.96 -15.65
CA LEU A 73 -12.77 2.57 -15.20
C LEU A 73 -11.30 2.14 -15.15
N VAL A 74 -10.80 1.82 -13.96
CA VAL A 74 -9.40 1.44 -13.70
C VAL A 74 -9.33 0.21 -12.80
N GLY A 75 -8.15 -0.39 -12.71
CA GLY A 75 -7.86 -1.41 -11.71
C GLY A 75 -7.97 -0.85 -10.29
N ALA A 76 -8.48 -1.66 -9.36
CA ALA A 76 -8.56 -1.28 -7.96
C ALA A 76 -7.17 -1.01 -7.37
N MET A 77 -7.11 -0.02 -6.51
CA MET A 77 -5.92 0.36 -5.78
C MET A 77 -5.65 -0.62 -4.63
N ALA A 78 -4.47 -0.54 -4.03
CA ALA A 78 -4.12 -1.28 -2.83
C ALA A 78 -3.36 -0.38 -1.85
N GLU A 79 -3.52 -0.66 -0.56
CA GLU A 79 -2.73 -0.05 0.50
C GLU A 79 -1.64 -1.05 0.95
N PRO A 80 -0.38 -0.88 0.48
CA PRO A 80 0.66 -1.85 0.76
C PRO A 80 1.26 -1.74 2.16
N HIS A 81 0.91 -0.70 2.93
CA HIS A 81 1.46 -0.47 4.26
C HIS A 81 0.53 0.40 5.10
N ALA A 82 -0.12 -0.18 6.08
CA ALA A 82 -1.03 0.48 7.01
C ALA A 82 -0.75 0.05 8.47
N HIS A 83 -1.33 0.78 9.43
CA HIS A 83 -1.30 0.48 10.87
C HIS A 83 -2.71 0.53 11.45
N LEU A 84 -3.52 -0.50 11.15
CA LEU A 84 -4.94 -0.53 11.54
C LEU A 84 -5.15 -0.61 13.06
N ASP A 85 -4.20 -1.17 13.81
CA ASP A 85 -4.24 -1.21 15.27
C ASP A 85 -4.23 0.21 15.91
N LYS A 86 -3.66 1.19 15.22
CA LYS A 86 -3.50 2.59 15.68
C LYS A 86 -4.50 3.55 15.04
N ALA A 87 -5.12 3.14 13.93
CA ALA A 87 -5.97 4.00 13.11
C ALA A 87 -7.04 4.74 13.92
N LEU A 88 -7.34 5.98 13.51
CA LEU A 88 -8.44 6.82 14.01
C LEU A 88 -8.32 7.19 15.51
N THR A 89 -7.09 7.36 16.02
CA THR A 89 -6.82 7.70 17.43
C THR A 89 -6.29 9.12 17.63
N ALA A 90 -6.12 9.93 16.58
CA ALA A 90 -5.48 11.24 16.66
C ALA A 90 -6.14 12.21 17.66
N GLU A 91 -7.46 12.16 17.80
CA GLU A 91 -8.20 12.99 18.77
C GLU A 91 -7.93 12.59 20.23
N GLN A 92 -7.56 11.33 20.47
CA GLN A 92 -7.32 10.78 21.81
C GLN A 92 -5.84 10.74 22.15
N VAL A 93 -4.96 10.60 21.16
CA VAL A 93 -3.51 10.44 21.32
C VAL A 93 -2.78 11.49 20.48
N PRO A 94 -2.64 12.71 21.01
CA PRO A 94 -1.98 13.80 20.30
C PRO A 94 -0.46 13.60 20.25
N ASN A 95 0.17 14.01 19.15
CA ASN A 95 1.63 14.12 19.00
C ASN A 95 2.04 15.61 18.92
N PRO A 96 2.25 16.30 20.03
CA PRO A 96 2.60 17.72 20.02
C PRO A 96 4.01 18.00 19.49
N ARG A 97 4.91 17.02 19.48
CA ARG A 97 6.25 17.15 18.89
C ARG A 97 6.21 17.05 17.37
N GLY A 98 5.25 16.29 16.83
CA GLY A 98 5.09 16.06 15.39
C GLY A 98 6.23 15.26 14.75
N ASP A 99 7.10 14.63 15.55
CA ASP A 99 8.20 13.76 15.07
C ASP A 99 7.91 12.29 15.39
N LEU A 100 8.72 11.38 14.82
CA LEU A 100 8.56 9.94 14.96
C LEU A 100 8.65 9.51 16.44
N MET A 101 9.65 9.99 17.17
CA MET A 101 9.81 9.62 18.58
C MET A 101 8.66 10.13 19.45
N GLY A 102 8.12 11.33 19.13
CA GLY A 102 6.93 11.86 19.77
C GLY A 102 5.69 11.03 19.53
N ALA A 103 5.53 10.50 18.33
CA ALA A 103 4.44 9.58 17.99
C ALA A 103 4.57 8.24 18.75
N ILE A 104 5.78 7.66 18.78
CA ILE A 104 6.07 6.42 19.52
C ILE A 104 5.79 6.60 21.01
N ASP A 105 6.33 7.67 21.62
CA ASP A 105 6.15 7.97 23.05
C ASP A 105 4.67 8.15 23.40
N ALA A 106 3.92 8.90 22.59
CA ALA A 106 2.49 9.12 22.77
C ALA A 106 1.70 7.80 22.69
N TRP A 107 1.96 6.99 21.66
CA TRP A 107 1.31 5.71 21.48
C TRP A 107 1.61 4.75 22.63
N MET A 108 2.88 4.58 22.99
CA MET A 108 3.29 3.68 24.07
C MET A 108 2.70 4.10 25.42
N THR A 109 2.62 5.40 25.70
CA THR A 109 1.99 5.94 26.89
C THR A 109 0.51 5.61 26.95
N ALA A 110 -0.22 5.83 25.85
CA ALA A 110 -1.64 5.54 25.75
C ALA A 110 -1.94 4.02 25.89
N ALA A 111 -1.12 3.18 25.24
CA ALA A 111 -1.24 1.74 25.34
C ALA A 111 -0.97 1.24 26.78
N ALA A 112 0.08 1.74 27.44
CA ALA A 112 0.41 1.40 28.82
C ALA A 112 -0.69 1.86 29.82
N ALA A 113 -1.42 2.94 29.50
CA ALA A 113 -2.57 3.39 30.26
C ALA A 113 -3.84 2.54 30.04
N GLY A 114 -3.79 1.54 29.15
CA GLY A 114 -4.93 0.68 28.84
C GLY A 114 -6.04 1.42 28.08
N MET A 115 -5.69 2.44 27.26
CA MET A 115 -6.69 3.24 26.54
C MET A 115 -7.46 2.41 25.50
N PHE A 116 -6.86 1.36 24.96
CA PHE A 116 -7.42 0.62 23.83
C PHE A 116 -7.80 -0.80 24.25
N THR A 117 -9.10 -1.10 24.19
CA THR A 117 -9.57 -2.48 24.36
C THR A 117 -9.48 -3.25 23.02
N PRO A 118 -9.45 -4.59 23.05
CA PRO A 118 -9.51 -5.37 21.80
C PRO A 118 -10.73 -5.04 20.94
N GLU A 119 -11.88 -4.77 21.56
CA GLU A 119 -13.10 -4.40 20.86
C GLU A 119 -12.95 -3.04 20.16
N ASP A 120 -12.43 -2.02 20.85
CA ASP A 120 -12.13 -0.71 20.27
C ASP A 120 -11.15 -0.81 19.09
N ILE A 121 -10.08 -1.60 19.23
CA ILE A 121 -9.14 -1.83 18.14
C ILE A 121 -9.84 -2.49 16.94
N ALA A 122 -10.67 -3.51 17.17
CA ALA A 122 -11.39 -4.20 16.09
C ALA A 122 -12.36 -3.26 15.36
N ASP A 123 -13.07 -2.42 16.11
CA ASP A 123 -14.04 -1.47 15.53
C ASP A 123 -13.33 -0.39 14.69
N ARG A 124 -12.29 0.25 15.21
CA ARG A 124 -11.50 1.26 14.47
C ARG A 124 -10.77 0.66 13.27
N ALA A 125 -10.21 -0.53 13.40
CA ALA A 125 -9.59 -1.24 12.28
C ALA A 125 -10.62 -1.56 11.18
N THR A 126 -11.85 -1.96 11.55
CA THR A 126 -12.94 -2.20 10.60
C THR A 126 -13.32 -0.89 9.88
N GLU A 127 -13.52 0.21 10.64
CA GLU A 127 -13.83 1.53 10.07
C GLU A 127 -12.74 2.01 9.11
N ALA A 128 -11.46 1.84 9.45
CA ALA A 128 -10.36 2.19 8.57
C ALA A 128 -10.31 1.34 7.29
N LEU A 129 -10.65 0.05 7.38
CA LEU A 129 -10.81 -0.82 6.20
C LEU A 129 -11.99 -0.39 5.32
N GLU A 130 -13.11 -0.01 5.92
CA GLU A 130 -14.28 0.53 5.20
C GLU A 130 -13.94 1.83 4.47
N LEU A 131 -13.16 2.74 5.09
CA LEU A 131 -12.68 3.96 4.46
C LEU A 131 -11.78 3.64 3.25
N LEU A 132 -10.83 2.72 3.39
CA LEU A 132 -9.95 2.27 2.29
C LEU A 132 -10.77 1.67 1.15
N LEU A 133 -11.72 0.79 1.46
CA LEU A 133 -12.62 0.18 0.47
C LEU A 133 -13.46 1.22 -0.24
N ALA A 134 -14.11 2.12 0.49
CA ALA A 134 -14.92 3.21 -0.06
C ALA A 134 -14.10 4.12 -0.98
N ASN A 135 -12.79 4.25 -0.71
CA ASN A 135 -11.83 5.00 -1.51
C ASN A 135 -11.14 4.16 -2.61
N GLY A 136 -11.60 2.92 -2.86
CA GLY A 136 -11.21 2.12 -4.02
C GLY A 136 -10.02 1.20 -3.81
N ALA A 137 -9.58 0.96 -2.56
CA ALA A 137 -8.60 -0.07 -2.26
C ALA A 137 -9.31 -1.40 -1.99
N THR A 138 -8.97 -2.44 -2.73
CA THR A 138 -9.51 -3.81 -2.54
C THR A 138 -8.51 -4.76 -1.88
N ALA A 139 -7.33 -4.26 -1.52
CA ALA A 139 -6.32 -5.01 -0.79
C ALA A 139 -5.54 -4.11 0.15
N VAL A 140 -5.21 -4.62 1.33
CA VAL A 140 -4.51 -3.89 2.39
C VAL A 140 -3.48 -4.81 3.04
N ARG A 141 -2.27 -4.30 3.30
CA ARG A 141 -1.30 -4.90 4.21
C ARG A 141 -1.18 -4.01 5.44
N THR A 142 -1.38 -4.59 6.62
CA THR A 142 -1.32 -3.85 7.89
C THR A 142 -0.26 -4.40 8.81
N HIS A 143 0.54 -3.52 9.38
CA HIS A 143 1.50 -3.80 10.42
C HIS A 143 0.83 -3.67 11.78
N VAL A 144 0.79 -4.75 12.54
CA VAL A 144 0.20 -4.79 13.89
C VAL A 144 1.31 -4.89 14.92
N ASN A 145 1.38 -3.92 15.83
CA ASN A 145 2.35 -3.95 16.93
C ASN A 145 2.01 -5.08 17.90
N ILE A 146 2.92 -6.05 18.01
CA ILE A 146 2.72 -7.25 18.84
C ILE A 146 3.34 -7.16 20.24
N GLY A 147 4.05 -6.07 20.57
CA GLY A 147 4.72 -5.90 21.86
C GLY A 147 3.78 -5.75 23.05
N ALA A 148 2.54 -5.35 22.81
CA ALA A 148 1.50 -5.25 23.85
C ALA A 148 0.75 -6.58 24.11
N GLY A 149 1.16 -7.68 23.44
CA GLY A 149 0.51 -8.98 23.53
C GLY A 149 -0.30 -9.33 22.27
N LYS A 150 -0.98 -10.49 22.33
CA LYS A 150 -1.73 -11.02 21.18
C LYS A 150 -3.07 -10.33 20.92
N GLU A 151 -3.53 -9.51 21.85
CA GLU A 151 -4.88 -8.94 21.86
C GLU A 151 -5.09 -8.00 20.67
N ALA A 152 -4.13 -7.13 20.37
CA ALA A 152 -4.19 -6.25 19.20
C ALA A 152 -4.20 -7.04 17.88
N LEU A 153 -3.37 -8.10 17.81
CA LEU A 153 -3.34 -8.99 16.64
C LEU A 153 -4.68 -9.71 16.44
N GLN A 154 -5.29 -10.22 17.52
CA GLN A 154 -6.59 -10.88 17.47
C GLN A 154 -7.69 -9.89 17.07
N ALA A 155 -7.65 -8.64 17.55
CA ALA A 155 -8.60 -7.58 17.19
C ALA A 155 -8.52 -7.22 15.69
N VAL A 156 -7.31 -7.07 15.13
CA VAL A 156 -7.16 -6.81 13.69
C VAL A 156 -7.55 -8.02 12.84
N ARG A 157 -7.34 -9.24 13.32
CA ARG A 157 -7.86 -10.46 12.67
C ARG A 157 -9.38 -10.51 12.65
N GLU A 158 -10.02 -10.05 13.73
CA GLU A 158 -11.48 -9.89 13.78
C GLU A 158 -11.95 -8.88 12.75
N ALA A 159 -11.31 -7.71 12.65
CA ALA A 159 -11.61 -6.72 11.61
C ALA A 159 -11.45 -7.33 10.20
N ARG A 160 -10.38 -8.09 9.94
CA ARG A 160 -10.21 -8.83 8.68
C ARG A 160 -11.38 -9.78 8.40
N SER A 161 -11.83 -10.51 9.42
CA SER A 161 -12.97 -11.44 9.27
C SER A 161 -14.27 -10.71 8.95
N ARG A 162 -14.53 -9.55 9.57
CA ARG A 162 -15.70 -8.72 9.27
C ARG A 162 -15.74 -8.21 7.84
N MET A 163 -14.57 -8.07 7.21
CA MET A 163 -14.42 -7.58 5.85
C MET A 163 -14.24 -8.70 4.81
N GLU A 164 -14.46 -9.95 5.20
CA GLU A 164 -14.30 -11.11 4.31
C GLU A 164 -15.20 -11.00 3.07
N GLY A 165 -14.63 -11.21 1.89
CA GLY A 165 -15.34 -11.10 0.61
C GLY A 165 -15.55 -9.66 0.11
N LEU A 166 -15.14 -8.64 0.86
CA LEU A 166 -15.19 -7.23 0.48
C LEU A 166 -13.82 -6.71 0.02
N LEU A 167 -12.74 -7.11 0.71
CA LEU A 167 -11.35 -6.81 0.35
C LEU A 167 -10.39 -7.84 0.96
N ASP A 168 -9.18 -7.90 0.42
CA ASP A 168 -8.13 -8.79 0.91
C ASP A 168 -7.26 -8.07 1.96
N VAL A 169 -6.98 -8.71 3.12
CA VAL A 169 -6.12 -8.15 4.18
C VAL A 169 -4.97 -9.07 4.49
N GLN A 170 -3.72 -8.54 4.44
CA GLN A 170 -2.51 -9.20 4.93
C GLN A 170 -2.09 -8.57 6.25
N ILE A 171 -1.65 -9.39 7.20
CA ILE A 171 -1.23 -8.96 8.53
C ILE A 171 0.25 -9.23 8.73
N VAL A 172 1.00 -8.18 9.06
CA VAL A 172 2.42 -8.22 9.42
C VAL A 172 2.55 -8.14 10.93
N ALA A 173 3.26 -9.08 11.54
CA ALA A 173 3.62 -8.99 12.96
C ALA A 173 4.75 -7.98 13.14
N LEU A 174 4.43 -6.73 13.49
CA LEU A 174 5.41 -5.69 13.74
C LEU A 174 6.00 -5.86 15.13
N THR A 175 7.28 -6.25 15.20
CA THR A 175 7.99 -6.43 16.47
C THR A 175 8.26 -5.10 17.15
N SER A 176 8.11 -5.05 18.47
CA SER A 176 8.54 -3.90 19.27
C SER A 176 10.06 -3.95 19.51
N ASN A 177 10.65 -2.76 19.70
CA ASN A 177 12.07 -2.63 20.03
C ASN A 177 12.27 -2.40 21.55
N PRO A 178 13.40 -2.87 22.13
CA PRO A 178 14.37 -3.76 21.45
C PRO A 178 13.81 -5.18 21.29
N ILE A 179 14.18 -5.86 20.21
CA ILE A 179 13.99 -7.30 20.09
C ILE A 179 15.29 -8.04 20.35
N THR A 180 16.43 -7.37 20.16
CA THR A 180 17.76 -7.93 20.42
C THR A 180 18.18 -7.82 21.89
N GLY A 181 19.24 -8.52 22.25
CA GLY A 181 19.80 -8.50 23.61
C GLY A 181 18.90 -9.05 24.72
N PRO A 182 19.29 -8.88 25.99
CA PRO A 182 18.52 -9.35 27.15
C PRO A 182 17.16 -8.71 27.31
N GLU A 183 17.06 -7.41 27.00
CA GLU A 183 15.83 -6.62 27.13
C GLU A 183 14.77 -7.01 26.08
N GLY A 184 15.19 -7.57 24.95
CA GLY A 184 14.30 -8.04 23.87
C GLY A 184 13.57 -9.35 24.14
N ARG A 185 13.78 -9.99 25.30
CA ARG A 185 13.22 -11.33 25.58
C ARG A 185 11.69 -11.40 25.45
N GLU A 186 10.98 -10.39 25.98
CA GLU A 186 9.52 -10.38 25.95
C GLU A 186 9.02 -10.13 24.51
N ASN A 187 9.69 -9.26 23.74
CA ASN A 187 9.35 -9.00 22.35
C ASN A 187 9.59 -10.25 21.47
N ARG A 188 10.65 -11.01 21.71
CA ARG A 188 10.84 -12.31 21.02
C ARG A 188 9.75 -13.34 21.39
N ARG A 189 9.27 -13.37 22.64
CA ARG A 189 8.13 -14.19 23.02
C ARG A 189 6.85 -13.76 22.34
N ALA A 190 6.63 -12.44 22.24
CA ALA A 190 5.48 -11.88 21.52
C ALA A 190 5.49 -12.29 20.04
N LEU A 191 6.66 -12.28 19.39
CA LEU A 191 6.81 -12.77 18.01
C LEU A 191 6.45 -14.25 17.90
N ALA A 192 6.93 -15.10 18.80
CA ALA A 192 6.60 -16.54 18.80
C ALA A 192 5.08 -16.75 18.94
N VAL A 193 4.43 -16.02 19.85
CA VAL A 193 2.97 -16.07 20.02
C VAL A 193 2.24 -15.56 18.77
N ALA A 194 2.73 -14.50 18.12
CA ALA A 194 2.12 -13.99 16.89
C ALA A 194 2.19 -15.02 15.75
N LEU A 195 3.30 -15.73 15.62
CA LEU A 195 3.44 -16.83 14.65
C LEU A 195 2.48 -17.99 14.95
N GLU A 196 2.27 -18.35 16.21
CA GLU A 196 1.28 -19.35 16.62
C GLU A 196 -0.17 -18.91 16.32
N VAL A 197 -0.50 -17.62 16.52
CA VAL A 197 -1.80 -17.03 16.19
C VAL A 197 -2.04 -17.01 14.67
N GLY A 198 -0.97 -16.89 13.91
CA GLY A 198 -0.96 -16.84 12.44
C GLY A 198 -0.96 -15.41 11.91
N VAL A 199 0.11 -15.08 11.21
CA VAL A 199 0.34 -13.84 10.47
C VAL A 199 0.82 -14.15 9.07
N ASP A 200 0.74 -13.17 8.18
CA ASP A 200 1.13 -13.37 6.78
C ASP A 200 2.61 -13.03 6.55
N LEU A 201 3.18 -12.09 7.33
CA LEU A 201 4.58 -11.66 7.27
C LEU A 201 5.11 -11.29 8.66
N ILE A 202 6.44 -11.21 8.77
CA ILE A 202 7.13 -10.63 9.94
C ILE A 202 7.60 -9.22 9.58
N GLY A 203 7.44 -8.28 10.51
CA GLY A 203 7.93 -6.90 10.43
C GLY A 203 8.85 -6.55 11.60
N GLY A 204 9.54 -5.44 11.47
CA GLY A 204 10.43 -4.88 12.48
C GLY A 204 11.08 -3.58 12.00
N CYS A 205 11.74 -2.88 12.91
CA CYS A 205 12.39 -1.58 12.65
C CYS A 205 13.88 -1.68 12.99
N PRO A 206 14.77 -2.14 12.06
CA PRO A 206 16.18 -2.31 12.33
C PRO A 206 16.87 -1.03 12.84
N HIS A 207 16.51 0.12 12.29
CA HIS A 207 17.07 1.43 12.65
C HIS A 207 16.68 1.92 14.06
N LEU A 208 15.71 1.29 14.71
CA LEU A 208 15.29 1.59 16.09
C LEU A 208 15.80 0.56 17.10
N ASP A 209 16.37 -0.55 16.64
CA ASP A 209 16.92 -1.59 17.54
C ASP A 209 18.40 -1.30 17.87
N PRO A 210 18.88 -1.58 19.08
CA PRO A 210 20.29 -1.47 19.44
C PRO A 210 21.23 -2.26 18.54
N ASP A 211 20.74 -3.35 17.91
CA ASP A 211 21.46 -4.18 16.95
C ASP A 211 20.53 -4.59 15.80
N GLY A 212 20.36 -3.67 14.85
CA GLY A 212 19.50 -3.88 13.68
C GLY A 212 19.92 -5.05 12.80
N THR A 213 21.21 -5.35 12.70
CA THR A 213 21.74 -6.50 11.96
C THR A 213 21.27 -7.81 12.58
N THR A 214 21.37 -7.94 13.91
CA THR A 214 20.87 -9.11 14.63
C THR A 214 19.35 -9.19 14.52
N LEU A 215 18.60 -8.06 14.62
CA LEU A 215 17.15 -8.04 14.39
C LEU A 215 16.80 -8.65 13.04
N MET A 216 17.46 -8.18 11.97
CA MET A 216 17.21 -8.71 10.62
C MET A 216 17.55 -10.20 10.53
N THR A 217 18.69 -10.62 11.07
CA THR A 217 19.10 -12.04 11.07
C THR A 217 18.05 -12.92 11.74
N ASP A 218 17.56 -12.52 12.90
CA ASP A 218 16.53 -13.25 13.66
C ASP A 218 15.19 -13.26 12.89
N ALA A 219 14.83 -12.15 12.26
CA ALA A 219 13.61 -12.05 11.43
C ALA A 219 13.68 -12.97 10.21
N PHE A 220 14.82 -13.03 9.50
CA PHE A 220 15.02 -13.95 8.38
C PHE A 220 14.92 -15.41 8.82
N ALA A 221 15.53 -15.78 9.96
CA ALA A 221 15.46 -17.13 10.51
C ALA A 221 14.00 -17.49 10.85
N ALA A 222 13.31 -16.64 11.60
CA ALA A 222 11.93 -16.88 12.03
C ALA A 222 10.96 -16.94 10.81
N ALA A 223 11.15 -16.09 9.81
CA ALA A 223 10.33 -16.09 8.60
C ALA A 223 10.58 -17.34 7.74
N SER A 224 11.84 -17.77 7.62
CA SER A 224 12.21 -19.03 6.94
C SER A 224 11.59 -20.25 7.61
N ASP A 225 11.66 -20.32 8.95
CA ASP A 225 11.09 -21.43 9.73
C ASP A 225 9.55 -21.46 9.61
N ALA A 226 8.92 -20.29 9.55
CA ALA A 226 7.47 -20.17 9.39
C ALA A 226 6.98 -20.29 7.94
N GLY A 227 7.88 -20.23 6.94
CA GLY A 227 7.53 -20.27 5.51
C GLY A 227 6.81 -19.02 5.01
N ILE A 228 7.09 -17.84 5.60
CA ILE A 228 6.45 -16.56 5.27
C ILE A 228 7.48 -15.48 4.89
N GLY A 229 7.00 -14.35 4.37
CA GLY A 229 7.86 -13.23 3.94
C GLY A 229 8.16 -12.23 5.05
N LEU A 230 8.90 -11.18 4.66
CA LEU A 230 9.27 -10.04 5.50
C LEU A 230 8.72 -8.72 4.94
N ASP A 231 8.29 -7.82 5.82
CA ASP A 231 8.01 -6.42 5.50
C ASP A 231 8.54 -5.53 6.64
N LEU A 232 9.72 -4.93 6.41
CA LEU A 232 10.45 -4.20 7.43
C LEU A 232 10.35 -2.69 7.22
N HIS A 233 10.22 -1.92 8.31
CA HIS A 233 10.42 -0.47 8.31
C HIS A 233 11.94 -0.22 8.26
N VAL A 234 12.44 0.15 7.10
CA VAL A 234 13.88 0.27 6.84
C VAL A 234 14.27 1.73 6.70
N ASP A 235 15.24 2.18 7.50
CA ASP A 235 15.86 3.50 7.35
C ASP A 235 14.84 4.66 7.34
N GLU A 236 13.86 4.63 8.26
CA GLU A 236 12.85 5.68 8.42
C GLU A 236 13.43 6.89 9.19
N MET A 237 14.53 7.44 8.70
CA MET A 237 15.24 8.54 9.32
C MET A 237 16.05 9.36 8.34
N LEU A 238 16.43 10.57 8.76
CA LEU A 238 17.28 11.48 7.99
C LEU A 238 18.76 11.40 8.42
N ASP A 239 19.27 10.20 8.67
CA ASP A 239 20.67 9.97 8.99
C ASP A 239 21.35 9.25 7.81
N PRO A 240 22.24 9.92 7.04
CA PRO A 240 22.89 9.30 5.89
C PRO A 240 23.88 8.18 6.24
N GLU A 241 24.29 8.06 7.50
CA GLU A 241 25.22 7.01 7.94
C GLU A 241 24.54 5.66 8.19
N VAL A 242 23.20 5.65 8.30
CA VAL A 242 22.39 4.44 8.51
C VAL A 242 21.82 3.96 7.18
N LEU A 243 22.21 2.79 6.71
CA LEU A 243 21.73 2.23 5.42
C LEU A 243 21.47 0.72 5.53
N TYR A 244 20.54 0.33 6.40
CA TYR A 244 20.11 -1.06 6.57
C TYR A 244 19.49 -1.66 5.31
N LEU A 245 18.94 -0.83 4.41
CA LEU A 245 18.43 -1.30 3.12
C LEU A 245 19.49 -2.10 2.35
N ARG A 246 20.74 -1.62 2.33
CA ARG A 246 21.83 -2.30 1.64
C ARG A 246 22.21 -3.62 2.33
N GLU A 247 22.15 -3.65 3.65
CA GLU A 247 22.40 -4.86 4.43
C GLU A 247 21.29 -5.89 4.24
N LEU A 248 20.02 -5.45 4.25
CA LEU A 248 18.85 -6.28 3.98
C LEU A 248 18.98 -6.99 2.62
N VAL A 249 19.32 -6.23 1.57
CA VAL A 249 19.51 -6.76 0.22
C VAL A 249 20.63 -7.80 0.18
N ARG A 250 21.75 -7.53 0.85
CA ARG A 250 22.84 -8.49 0.97
C ARG A 250 22.40 -9.77 1.68
N MET A 251 21.61 -9.67 2.77
CA MET A 251 21.08 -10.83 3.47
C MET A 251 20.15 -11.67 2.59
N VAL A 252 19.28 -11.05 1.78
CA VAL A 252 18.45 -11.78 0.81
C VAL A 252 19.32 -12.59 -0.14
N HIS A 253 20.37 -11.97 -0.69
CA HIS A 253 21.30 -12.63 -1.62
C HIS A 253 22.09 -13.76 -0.94
N ASP A 254 22.71 -13.47 0.21
CA ASP A 254 23.65 -14.39 0.88
C ASP A 254 22.92 -15.61 1.45
N THR A 255 21.67 -15.45 1.91
CA THR A 255 20.88 -16.56 2.46
C THR A 255 20.08 -17.31 1.39
N GLY A 256 19.90 -16.74 0.20
CA GLY A 256 19.00 -17.27 -0.81
C GLY A 256 17.55 -17.33 -0.34
N PHE A 257 17.11 -16.36 0.46
CA PHE A 257 15.77 -16.32 1.06
C PHE A 257 14.67 -16.43 -0.01
N ALA A 258 13.80 -17.44 0.14
CA ALA A 258 12.86 -17.84 -0.91
C ALA A 258 11.50 -17.13 -0.87
N HIS A 259 11.23 -16.35 0.18
CA HIS A 259 9.94 -15.68 0.40
C HIS A 259 10.03 -14.19 0.04
N PRO A 260 8.88 -13.51 -0.20
CA PRO A 260 8.87 -12.08 -0.50
C PRO A 260 9.51 -11.23 0.59
N VAL A 261 10.28 -10.22 0.19
CA VAL A 261 10.87 -9.22 1.10
C VAL A 261 10.46 -7.82 0.63
N THR A 262 9.91 -7.05 1.55
CA THR A 262 9.53 -5.66 1.36
C THR A 262 10.33 -4.77 2.32
N ALA A 263 10.86 -3.66 1.81
CA ALA A 263 11.49 -2.61 2.59
C ALA A 263 10.63 -1.35 2.50
N SER A 264 10.04 -0.94 3.60
CA SER A 264 9.17 0.23 3.70
C SER A 264 9.96 1.46 4.16
N HIS A 265 9.56 2.66 3.76
CA HIS A 265 10.18 3.97 3.97
C HIS A 265 11.47 4.18 3.18
N CYS A 266 12.57 3.57 3.53
CA CYS A 266 13.90 3.70 2.89
C CYS A 266 14.34 5.16 2.70
N VAL A 267 14.05 6.04 3.67
CA VAL A 267 14.26 7.49 3.59
C VAL A 267 15.73 7.83 3.40
N THR A 268 16.61 7.15 4.13
CA THR A 268 18.06 7.37 4.08
C THR A 268 18.63 7.23 2.67
N LEU A 269 18.09 6.34 1.84
CA LEU A 269 18.54 6.21 0.44
C LEU A 269 18.34 7.52 -0.33
N GLY A 270 17.29 8.29 -0.01
CA GLY A 270 17.01 9.60 -0.61
C GLY A 270 18.04 10.68 -0.26
N LEU A 271 18.85 10.48 0.79
CA LEU A 271 19.90 11.39 1.24
C LEU A 271 21.27 11.04 0.68
N GLN A 272 21.43 9.87 0.08
CA GLN A 272 22.71 9.39 -0.41
C GLN A 272 23.17 10.15 -1.66
N PRO A 273 24.49 10.23 -1.92
CA PRO A 273 25.01 10.70 -3.20
C PRO A 273 24.45 9.91 -4.39
N PRO A 274 24.34 10.52 -5.59
CA PRO A 274 23.69 9.88 -6.74
C PRO A 274 24.30 8.55 -7.18
N ASP A 275 25.61 8.38 -7.02
CA ASP A 275 26.32 7.14 -7.33
C ASP A 275 25.97 6.01 -6.33
N VAL A 276 25.83 6.34 -5.05
CA VAL A 276 25.38 5.41 -4.00
C VAL A 276 23.91 5.04 -4.23
N GLN A 277 23.04 6.04 -4.51
CA GLN A 277 21.64 5.76 -4.86
C GLN A 277 21.55 4.78 -6.03
N ALA A 278 22.30 5.03 -7.11
CA ALA A 278 22.30 4.17 -8.30
C ALA A 278 22.85 2.75 -8.01
N ALA A 279 23.87 2.63 -7.15
CA ALA A 279 24.46 1.33 -6.79
C ALA A 279 23.48 0.51 -5.95
N VAL A 280 22.97 1.08 -4.86
CA VAL A 280 22.00 0.40 -3.95
C VAL A 280 20.72 0.06 -4.69
N SER A 281 20.22 0.94 -5.57
CA SER A 281 19.01 0.67 -6.35
C SER A 281 19.17 -0.54 -7.27
N ARG A 282 20.34 -0.76 -7.87
CA ARG A 282 20.61 -1.98 -8.64
C ARG A 282 20.64 -3.22 -7.76
N GLU A 283 21.31 -3.12 -6.61
CA GLU A 283 21.36 -4.21 -5.62
C GLU A 283 19.92 -4.61 -5.18
N VAL A 284 19.04 -3.63 -4.92
CA VAL A 284 17.61 -3.84 -4.59
C VAL A 284 16.87 -4.57 -5.72
N ALA A 285 17.04 -4.10 -6.97
CA ALA A 285 16.40 -4.70 -8.13
C ALA A 285 16.88 -6.15 -8.36
N ASP A 286 18.19 -6.38 -8.27
CA ASP A 286 18.79 -7.71 -8.46
C ASP A 286 18.34 -8.71 -7.40
N ALA A 287 18.13 -8.26 -6.16
CA ALA A 287 17.64 -9.09 -5.05
C ALA A 287 16.11 -9.31 -5.09
N GLY A 288 15.38 -8.60 -5.93
CA GLY A 288 13.91 -8.68 -6.01
C GLY A 288 13.20 -8.13 -4.76
N VAL A 289 13.85 -7.24 -3.99
CA VAL A 289 13.24 -6.58 -2.83
C VAL A 289 12.27 -5.50 -3.33
N SER A 290 11.03 -5.52 -2.83
CA SER A 290 10.06 -4.47 -3.09
C SER A 290 10.29 -3.29 -2.15
N VAL A 291 10.07 -2.06 -2.64
CA VAL A 291 10.18 -0.84 -1.81
C VAL A 291 8.84 -0.13 -1.75
N VAL A 292 8.39 0.21 -0.53
CA VAL A 292 7.18 1.02 -0.30
C VAL A 292 7.58 2.40 0.18
N THR A 293 7.27 3.44 -0.62
CA THR A 293 7.42 4.84 -0.18
C THR A 293 6.14 5.34 0.47
N LEU A 294 6.25 6.12 1.55
CA LEU A 294 5.15 6.46 2.44
C LEU A 294 5.07 8.00 2.62
N PRO A 295 4.60 8.72 1.56
CA PRO A 295 4.74 10.17 1.53
C PRO A 295 3.97 10.90 2.63
N GLN A 296 2.77 10.44 3.04
CA GLN A 296 1.98 11.12 4.07
C GLN A 296 2.71 11.17 5.40
N THR A 297 3.02 10.00 5.95
CA THR A 297 3.68 9.86 7.25
C THR A 297 5.08 10.48 7.24
N ASN A 298 5.87 10.21 6.20
CA ASN A 298 7.22 10.74 6.13
C ASN A 298 7.26 12.26 6.01
N LEU A 299 6.39 12.89 5.22
CA LEU A 299 6.30 14.35 5.14
C LEU A 299 5.85 14.98 6.45
N PHE A 300 5.03 14.28 7.23
CA PHE A 300 4.59 14.76 8.54
C PHE A 300 5.69 14.62 9.60
N LEU A 301 6.34 13.47 9.69
CA LEU A 301 7.27 13.14 10.78
C LEU A 301 8.69 13.66 10.56
N GLN A 302 9.17 13.67 9.29
CA GLN A 302 10.56 13.93 8.98
C GLN A 302 10.88 15.42 8.83
N GLY A 303 12.16 15.78 8.99
CA GLY A 303 12.68 17.12 8.70
C GLY A 303 12.34 18.20 9.71
N ARG A 304 11.73 17.91 10.85
CA ARG A 304 11.34 18.89 11.89
C ARG A 304 12.49 19.75 12.39
N ASN A 305 13.69 19.21 12.42
CA ASN A 305 14.92 19.89 12.84
C ASN A 305 15.66 20.62 11.72
N HIS A 306 15.07 20.72 10.52
CA HIS A 306 15.64 21.40 9.36
C HIS A 306 14.86 22.67 9.06
N PRO A 307 15.27 23.85 9.61
CA PRO A 307 14.53 25.10 9.42
C PRO A 307 14.65 25.67 8.00
N THR A 308 15.64 25.20 7.23
CA THR A 308 15.88 25.63 5.84
C THR A 308 16.11 24.41 4.96
N ALA A 309 15.62 24.45 3.70
CA ALA A 309 15.73 23.35 2.71
C ALA A 309 15.30 22.00 3.31
N THR A 310 14.21 21.99 4.02
CA THR A 310 13.67 20.79 4.71
C THR A 310 13.62 19.60 3.80
N PRO A 311 14.29 18.48 4.12
CA PRO A 311 14.20 17.24 3.37
C PRO A 311 12.75 16.74 3.30
N ARG A 312 12.36 16.15 2.16
CA ARG A 312 11.01 15.60 1.97
C ARG A 312 10.79 14.27 2.69
N GLY A 313 11.85 13.64 3.17
CA GLY A 313 11.75 12.34 3.84
C GLY A 313 11.29 11.20 2.93
N LEU A 314 11.51 11.30 1.61
CA LEU A 314 11.17 10.25 0.66
C LEU A 314 12.43 9.51 0.21
N THR A 315 12.27 8.22 -0.10
CA THR A 315 13.34 7.40 -0.70
C THR A 315 13.73 7.90 -2.11
N ALA A 316 14.80 7.33 -2.67
CA ALA A 316 15.28 7.64 -4.03
C ALA A 316 14.41 6.97 -5.11
N ILE A 317 13.12 7.34 -5.20
CA ILE A 317 12.11 6.72 -6.08
C ILE A 317 12.61 6.60 -7.52
N GLU A 318 13.20 7.68 -8.06
CA GLU A 318 13.68 7.70 -9.45
C GLU A 318 14.81 6.70 -9.69
N ALA A 319 15.80 6.66 -8.80
CA ALA A 319 16.95 5.76 -8.94
C ALA A 319 16.50 4.29 -8.84
N LEU A 320 15.64 3.97 -7.89
CA LEU A 320 15.06 2.63 -7.72
C LEU A 320 14.29 2.17 -8.96
N ARG A 321 13.40 3.02 -9.49
CA ARG A 321 12.61 2.68 -10.68
C ARG A 321 13.47 2.58 -11.95
N GLN A 322 14.48 3.43 -12.10
CA GLN A 322 15.43 3.34 -13.22
C GLN A 322 16.26 2.05 -13.17
N ALA A 323 16.57 1.54 -11.99
CA ALA A 323 17.22 0.25 -11.80
C ALA A 323 16.30 -0.96 -12.06
N GLY A 324 14.98 -0.75 -12.18
CA GLY A 324 13.99 -1.81 -12.38
C GLY A 324 13.44 -2.41 -11.08
N ALA A 325 13.72 -1.82 -9.93
CA ALA A 325 13.12 -2.25 -8.65
C ALA A 325 11.61 -2.01 -8.65
N LEU A 326 10.85 -2.89 -8.01
CA LEU A 326 9.43 -2.69 -7.74
C LEU A 326 9.28 -1.65 -6.64
N VAL A 327 8.77 -0.46 -7.00
CA VAL A 327 8.50 0.63 -6.06
C VAL A 327 7.04 0.98 -6.10
N CYS A 328 6.35 0.81 -4.98
CA CYS A 328 4.96 1.21 -4.80
C CYS A 328 4.84 2.25 -3.67
N ALA A 329 3.61 2.70 -3.39
CA ALA A 329 3.38 3.70 -2.37
C ALA A 329 2.10 3.40 -1.58
N GLY A 330 2.13 3.74 -0.29
CA GLY A 330 1.04 3.66 0.66
C GLY A 330 0.86 4.93 1.47
N ALA A 331 -0.22 5.00 2.22
CA ALA A 331 -0.53 6.10 3.13
C ALA A 331 0.12 5.93 4.49
N ASP A 332 0.41 4.68 4.88
CA ASP A 332 0.92 4.30 6.19
C ASP A 332 -0.16 4.50 7.28
N ASN A 333 0.00 5.47 8.14
CA ASN A 333 -0.89 5.77 9.23
C ASN A 333 -2.10 6.60 8.79
N VAL A 334 -3.21 6.46 9.50
CA VAL A 334 -4.44 7.22 9.25
C VAL A 334 -5.00 7.77 10.56
N GLN A 335 -5.00 9.10 10.68
CA GLN A 335 -5.57 9.84 11.82
C GLN A 335 -5.15 9.26 13.17
N ASP A 336 -3.85 9.11 13.34
CA ASP A 336 -3.19 8.66 14.56
C ASP A 336 -1.96 9.54 14.87
N PRO A 337 -1.18 9.32 15.94
CA PRO A 337 -0.02 10.13 16.27
C PRO A 337 1.06 10.24 15.19
N PHE A 338 1.11 9.30 14.25
CA PHE A 338 2.11 9.24 13.17
C PHE A 338 1.65 9.98 11.90
N ASN A 339 0.33 10.13 11.70
CA ASN A 339 -0.26 10.90 10.60
C ASN A 339 -1.64 11.44 11.02
N LEU A 340 -1.68 12.69 11.49
CA LEU A 340 -2.88 13.29 12.09
C LEU A 340 -4.06 13.48 11.11
N VAL A 341 -3.82 13.53 9.80
CA VAL A 341 -4.82 13.97 8.80
C VAL A 341 -4.98 13.01 7.62
N GLY A 342 -4.47 11.80 7.71
CA GLY A 342 -4.60 10.78 6.66
C GLY A 342 -6.07 10.47 6.36
N ARG A 343 -6.41 10.33 5.08
CA ARG A 343 -7.80 10.12 4.62
C ARG A 343 -8.10 8.68 4.21
N SER A 344 -7.14 7.77 4.28
CA SER A 344 -7.26 6.41 3.71
C SER A 344 -7.70 6.44 2.24
N ASP A 345 -7.23 7.42 1.47
CA ASP A 345 -7.51 7.58 0.05
C ASP A 345 -6.22 7.42 -0.76
N PRO A 346 -6.06 6.33 -1.54
CA PRO A 346 -4.88 6.16 -2.38
C PRO A 346 -4.63 7.31 -3.37
N LEU A 347 -5.67 8.03 -3.80
CA LEU A 347 -5.49 9.22 -4.64
C LEU A 347 -4.80 10.38 -3.93
N GLU A 348 -4.89 10.47 -2.59
CA GLU A 348 -4.09 11.39 -1.79
C GLU A 348 -2.60 11.03 -1.87
N THR A 349 -2.27 9.74 -1.70
CA THR A 349 -0.91 9.23 -1.88
C THR A 349 -0.37 9.55 -3.27
N ALA A 350 -1.17 9.32 -4.33
CA ALA A 350 -0.80 9.65 -5.70
C ALA A 350 -0.56 11.16 -5.89
N ALA A 351 -1.39 12.02 -5.30
CA ALA A 351 -1.21 13.47 -5.37
C ALA A 351 0.12 13.90 -4.72
N LEU A 352 0.48 13.33 -3.57
CA LEU A 352 1.76 13.58 -2.90
C LEU A 352 2.95 13.04 -3.71
N LEU A 353 2.81 11.89 -4.36
CA LEU A 353 3.84 11.38 -5.28
C LEU A 353 4.08 12.33 -6.45
N VAL A 354 3.04 12.96 -6.99
CA VAL A 354 3.19 13.96 -8.05
C VAL A 354 3.93 15.19 -7.50
N MET A 355 3.50 15.73 -6.36
CA MET A 355 4.02 16.98 -5.81
C MET A 355 5.37 16.83 -5.11
N ALA A 356 5.52 15.83 -4.26
CA ALA A 356 6.71 15.63 -3.44
C ALA A 356 7.68 14.58 -4.02
N GLY A 357 7.16 13.54 -4.67
CA GLY A 357 7.95 12.49 -5.32
C GLY A 357 8.34 12.81 -6.77
N HIS A 358 7.81 13.92 -7.34
CA HIS A 358 8.04 14.36 -8.73
C HIS A 358 7.72 13.27 -9.76
N ARG A 359 6.66 12.49 -9.50
CA ARG A 359 6.16 11.49 -10.45
C ARG A 359 5.13 12.11 -11.39
N LEU A 360 5.02 11.56 -12.60
CA LEU A 360 3.91 11.88 -13.49
C LEU A 360 2.61 11.23 -12.97
N PRO A 361 1.43 11.79 -13.25
CA PRO A 361 0.16 11.24 -12.75
C PRO A 361 -0.05 9.75 -13.03
N ASP A 362 0.24 9.29 -14.24
CA ASP A 362 0.09 7.87 -14.61
C ASP A 362 1.08 6.97 -13.84
N GLU A 363 2.31 7.45 -13.58
CA GLU A 363 3.29 6.72 -12.76
C GLU A 363 2.82 6.66 -11.30
N ALA A 364 2.36 7.79 -10.75
CA ALA A 364 1.85 7.87 -9.39
C ALA A 364 0.64 6.95 -9.20
N PHE A 365 -0.27 6.90 -10.16
CA PHE A 365 -1.42 6.01 -10.14
C PHE A 365 -1.00 4.52 -10.17
N ARG A 366 -0.03 4.18 -11.00
CA ARG A 366 0.54 2.82 -11.03
C ARG A 366 1.12 2.40 -9.68
N MET A 367 1.80 3.32 -8.99
CA MET A 367 2.44 3.03 -7.70
C MET A 367 1.44 2.74 -6.58
N ILE A 368 0.22 3.29 -6.64
CA ILE A 368 -0.86 3.00 -5.68
C ILE A 368 -1.81 1.89 -6.14
N GLY A 369 -1.68 1.43 -7.38
CA GLY A 369 -2.51 0.40 -8.02
C GLY A 369 -1.71 -0.84 -8.35
N ALA A 370 -1.34 -1.02 -9.62
CA ALA A 370 -0.69 -2.23 -10.12
C ALA A 370 0.62 -2.57 -9.39
N ASP A 371 1.47 -1.57 -9.11
CA ASP A 371 2.76 -1.79 -8.41
C ASP A 371 2.51 -2.16 -6.92
N ALA A 372 1.50 -1.55 -6.25
CA ALA A 372 1.13 -1.91 -4.88
C ALA A 372 0.54 -3.34 -4.80
N ARG A 373 -0.32 -3.71 -5.74
CA ARG A 373 -0.85 -5.09 -5.83
C ARG A 373 0.27 -6.11 -6.07
N ALA A 374 1.22 -5.80 -6.93
CA ALA A 374 2.38 -6.66 -7.17
C ALA A 374 3.25 -6.83 -5.91
N CYS A 375 3.45 -5.76 -5.13
CA CYS A 375 4.14 -5.81 -3.84
C CYS A 375 3.43 -6.73 -2.83
N LEU A 376 2.09 -6.74 -2.87
CA LEU A 376 1.26 -7.64 -2.05
C LEU A 376 1.23 -9.09 -2.59
N GLY A 377 1.88 -9.37 -3.72
CA GLY A 377 1.83 -10.69 -4.37
C GLY A 377 0.47 -11.03 -4.98
N LEU A 378 -0.36 -10.01 -5.26
CA LEU A 378 -1.69 -10.18 -5.81
C LEU A 378 -1.68 -10.19 -7.35
N PRO A 379 -2.63 -10.88 -7.99
CA PRO A 379 -2.76 -10.84 -9.44
C PRO A 379 -3.13 -9.45 -9.94
N SER A 380 -2.82 -9.20 -11.23
CA SER A 380 -3.20 -7.95 -11.90
C SER A 380 -4.72 -7.75 -11.87
N ALA A 381 -5.13 -6.52 -11.59
CA ALA A 381 -6.52 -6.04 -11.64
C ALA A 381 -6.74 -5.00 -12.74
N GLU A 382 -5.80 -4.88 -13.69
CA GLU A 382 -5.99 -4.02 -14.86
C GLU A 382 -7.25 -4.44 -15.65
N PRO A 383 -8.00 -3.49 -16.27
CA PRO A 383 -9.22 -3.82 -17.02
C PRO A 383 -8.89 -4.49 -18.37
N VAL A 384 -8.26 -5.67 -18.31
CA VAL A 384 -7.82 -6.49 -19.45
C VAL A 384 -8.25 -7.93 -19.27
N VAL A 385 -8.44 -8.65 -20.38
CA VAL A 385 -8.88 -10.04 -20.37
C VAL A 385 -7.93 -10.93 -19.55
N GLY A 386 -8.49 -11.74 -18.67
CA GLY A 386 -7.79 -12.65 -17.77
C GLY A 386 -7.37 -12.05 -16.43
N ALA A 387 -7.50 -10.74 -16.25
CA ALA A 387 -7.24 -10.10 -14.97
C ALA A 387 -8.39 -10.34 -13.97
N VAL A 388 -8.09 -10.26 -12.68
CA VAL A 388 -9.11 -10.25 -11.63
C VAL A 388 -9.98 -9.01 -11.77
N ALA A 389 -11.30 -9.17 -11.68
CA ALA A 389 -12.25 -8.07 -11.75
C ALA A 389 -12.35 -7.29 -10.42
N ASP A 390 -11.19 -6.87 -9.91
CA ASP A 390 -11.04 -5.90 -8.85
C ASP A 390 -10.88 -4.52 -9.51
N LEU A 391 -11.97 -3.78 -9.59
CA LEU A 391 -12.04 -2.58 -10.42
C LEU A 391 -12.63 -1.40 -9.65
N VAL A 392 -12.29 -0.20 -10.05
CA VAL A 392 -12.89 1.03 -9.53
C VAL A 392 -13.38 1.90 -10.69
N ALA A 393 -14.63 2.29 -10.63
CA ALA A 393 -15.15 3.38 -11.44
C ALA A 393 -15.10 4.67 -10.63
N ILE A 394 -14.47 5.70 -11.18
CA ILE A 394 -14.24 7.01 -10.55
C ILE A 394 -14.95 8.08 -11.40
N ASP A 395 -15.73 8.97 -10.77
CA ASP A 395 -16.36 10.11 -11.46
C ASP A 395 -15.31 11.17 -11.84
N ALA A 396 -14.51 10.83 -12.84
CA ALA A 396 -13.43 11.67 -13.34
C ALA A 396 -13.19 11.43 -14.84
N PRO A 397 -12.73 12.44 -15.59
CA PRO A 397 -12.51 12.32 -17.03
C PRO A 397 -11.19 11.59 -17.38
N SER A 398 -10.28 11.40 -16.44
CA SER A 398 -8.95 10.82 -16.67
C SER A 398 -8.27 10.50 -15.33
N VAL A 399 -7.18 9.71 -15.37
CA VAL A 399 -6.33 9.43 -14.21
C VAL A 399 -5.80 10.73 -13.57
N ARG A 400 -5.31 11.67 -14.38
CA ARG A 400 -4.87 13.00 -13.88
C ARG A 400 -6.02 13.74 -13.20
N GLY A 401 -7.22 13.71 -13.79
CA GLY A 401 -8.42 14.33 -13.19
C GLY A 401 -8.80 13.68 -11.89
N ALA A 402 -8.78 12.34 -11.82
CA ALA A 402 -9.04 11.60 -10.58
C ALA A 402 -8.07 11.99 -9.46
N ILE A 403 -6.76 12.08 -9.75
CA ILE A 403 -5.76 12.51 -8.75
C ILE A 403 -5.96 13.97 -8.32
N ALA A 404 -6.27 14.86 -9.27
CA ALA A 404 -6.41 16.29 -8.99
C ALA A 404 -7.64 16.63 -8.16
N ASP A 405 -8.77 15.98 -8.43
CA ASP A 405 -10.06 16.29 -7.83
C ASP A 405 -10.40 15.35 -6.65
N ALA A 406 -9.76 14.17 -6.59
CA ALA A 406 -10.01 13.10 -5.63
C ALA A 406 -11.53 12.93 -5.34
N PRO A 407 -12.36 12.69 -6.38
CA PRO A 407 -13.81 12.69 -6.22
C PRO A 407 -14.24 11.60 -5.26
N MET A 408 -15.19 11.90 -4.41
CA MET A 408 -15.79 10.90 -3.51
C MET A 408 -16.71 9.94 -4.25
N ALA A 409 -17.24 10.31 -5.42
CA ALA A 409 -18.12 9.45 -6.19
C ALA A 409 -17.31 8.31 -6.84
N ARG A 410 -17.45 7.10 -6.29
CA ARG A 410 -16.74 5.88 -6.71
C ARG A 410 -17.67 4.68 -6.63
N LYS A 411 -17.43 3.68 -7.51
CA LYS A 411 -18.02 2.35 -7.42
C LYS A 411 -16.88 1.34 -7.40
N VAL A 412 -16.83 0.51 -6.38
CA VAL A 412 -15.74 -0.44 -6.14
C VAL A 412 -16.23 -1.85 -6.36
N PHE A 413 -15.52 -2.59 -7.17
CA PHE A 413 -15.81 -3.99 -7.48
C PHE A 413 -14.66 -4.86 -6.95
N HIS A 414 -15.01 -5.89 -6.20
CA HIS A 414 -14.10 -6.93 -5.76
C HIS A 414 -14.52 -8.27 -6.32
N ARG A 415 -13.64 -8.89 -7.12
CA ARG A 415 -13.93 -10.14 -7.85
C ARG A 415 -15.27 -10.09 -8.60
N GLY A 416 -15.50 -8.95 -9.29
CA GLY A 416 -16.70 -8.72 -10.09
C GLY A 416 -17.96 -8.42 -9.30
N LYS A 417 -17.92 -8.32 -7.98
CA LYS A 417 -19.07 -7.90 -7.15
C LYS A 417 -18.94 -6.44 -6.78
N LEU A 418 -20.01 -5.67 -6.92
CA LEU A 418 -20.08 -4.30 -6.40
C LEU A 418 -20.08 -4.37 -4.86
N VAL A 419 -18.99 -3.88 -4.24
CA VAL A 419 -18.78 -3.97 -2.77
C VAL A 419 -18.88 -2.63 -2.06
N ALA A 420 -18.69 -1.51 -2.79
CA ALA A 420 -18.89 -0.17 -2.24
C ALA A 420 -19.37 0.80 -3.31
N THR A 421 -20.22 1.74 -2.90
CA THR A 421 -20.64 2.89 -3.71
C THR A 421 -20.66 4.12 -2.84
N THR A 422 -19.98 5.16 -3.30
CA THR A 422 -20.00 6.48 -2.69
C THR A 422 -20.52 7.51 -3.69
N SER A 423 -21.10 8.60 -3.19
CA SER A 423 -21.65 9.67 -4.03
C SER A 423 -21.34 11.03 -3.45
N GLN A 424 -21.25 12.03 -4.32
CA GLN A 424 -21.07 13.42 -3.93
C GLN A 424 -22.08 14.29 -4.67
N SER A 425 -22.67 15.26 -3.98
CA SER A 425 -23.49 16.30 -4.61
C SER A 425 -22.93 17.68 -4.29
N ARG A 426 -22.97 18.59 -5.27
CA ARG A 426 -22.58 19.99 -5.08
C ARG A 426 -23.66 20.89 -5.65
N THR A 427 -24.19 21.80 -4.85
CA THR A 427 -25.13 22.82 -5.28
C THR A 427 -24.51 24.21 -5.08
N ILE A 428 -24.49 25.02 -6.14
CA ILE A 428 -24.01 26.41 -6.08
C ILE A 428 -25.21 27.30 -6.30
N TYR A 429 -25.54 28.13 -5.33
CA TYR A 429 -26.59 29.16 -5.43
C TYR A 429 -25.95 30.44 -5.96
N ARG A 430 -26.47 30.98 -7.10
CA ARG A 430 -26.03 32.23 -7.71
C ARG A 430 -27.08 33.32 -7.51
#